data_aa0738020d6b0bbe05dcf31a677fdf45
#
_entry.id   aa0738020d6b0bbe05dcf31a677fdf45
#
_cell.length_a   1.000
_cell.length_b   1.000
_cell.length_c   1.000
_cell.angle_alpha   90.00
_cell.angle_beta   90.00
_cell.angle_gamma   90.00
#
_symmetry.space_group_name_H-M   'P 1'
#
loop_
_entity.id
_entity.type
_entity.pdbx_description
1 polymer ?
#
loop_
_entity_poly.entity_id
_entity_poly.type
_entity_poly.pdbx_seq_one_letter_code
_entity_poly.pdbx_strand_id
1 'polypeptide(L)'
;MESSSDWYDGVVGQVGTYKAILSQKDHKKHRLDLLIRVAKRVAGFSPTCGECQNSQGEITMLVKDLSFLLHSPKEKRKSHAKILKIIVKHLQKHHKLVTEGQNKTMGMTLGVGIGAGVGAGASAAFDTSYNGLAVILGIFVGSAIGRALDAKAKREGRVI
;
A
#
# COMPACT_ATOMS: atom_id res chain seq x y z
N MET A 1 -8.47 -7.88 -29.02
CA MET A 1 -8.36 -7.32 -27.64
C MET A 1 -7.63 -8.36 -26.82
N GLU A 2 -6.49 -8.00 -26.28
CA GLU A 2 -5.73 -8.86 -25.36
C GLU A 2 -6.58 -9.11 -24.11
N SER A 3 -6.66 -10.36 -23.63
CA SER A 3 -7.44 -10.64 -22.44
C SER A 3 -6.77 -9.99 -21.22
N SER A 4 -7.57 -9.60 -20.21
CA SER A 4 -7.00 -9.02 -18.98
C SER A 4 -6.05 -9.98 -18.27
N SER A 5 -6.19 -11.29 -18.51
CA SER A 5 -5.29 -12.34 -18.03
C SER A 5 -3.95 -12.28 -18.75
N ASP A 6 -3.97 -12.27 -20.10
CA ASP A 6 -2.75 -12.24 -20.92
C ASP A 6 -1.94 -10.97 -20.65
N TRP A 7 -2.63 -9.83 -20.51
CA TRP A 7 -1.99 -8.58 -20.10
C TRP A 7 -1.28 -8.70 -18.74
N TYR A 8 -1.95 -9.30 -17.74
CA TYR A 8 -1.37 -9.48 -16.41
C TYR A 8 -0.13 -10.39 -16.45
N ASP A 9 -0.20 -11.50 -17.19
CA ASP A 9 0.92 -12.43 -17.34
C ASP A 9 2.11 -11.76 -18.05
N GLY A 10 1.85 -10.89 -19.03
CA GLY A 10 2.88 -10.06 -19.66
C GLY A 10 3.55 -9.10 -18.66
N VAL A 11 2.78 -8.45 -17.81
CA VAL A 11 3.31 -7.58 -16.73
C VAL A 11 4.16 -8.37 -15.75
N VAL A 12 3.69 -9.55 -15.31
CA VAL A 12 4.43 -10.41 -14.37
C VAL A 12 5.74 -10.88 -14.98
N GLY A 13 5.74 -11.30 -16.25
CA GLY A 13 6.95 -11.73 -16.99
C GLY A 13 7.99 -10.61 -17.05
N GLN A 14 7.58 -9.41 -17.46
CA GLN A 14 8.50 -8.27 -17.56
C GLN A 14 9.06 -7.88 -16.19
N VAL A 15 8.21 -7.73 -15.16
CA VAL A 15 8.68 -7.41 -13.80
C VAL A 15 9.56 -8.53 -13.25
N GLY A 16 9.26 -9.80 -13.56
CA GLY A 16 10.05 -10.96 -13.19
C GLY A 16 11.49 -10.89 -13.73
N THR A 17 11.66 -10.50 -14.97
CA THR A 17 12.98 -10.28 -15.58
C THR A 17 13.80 -9.25 -14.80
N TYR A 18 13.16 -8.12 -14.41
CA TYR A 18 13.83 -7.11 -13.58
C TYR A 18 14.15 -7.61 -12.18
N LYS A 19 13.26 -8.39 -11.57
CA LYS A 19 13.52 -8.98 -10.24
C LYS A 19 14.71 -9.94 -10.25
N ALA A 20 14.96 -10.63 -11.35
CA ALA A 20 16.10 -11.56 -11.48
C ALA A 20 17.46 -10.84 -11.47
N ILE A 21 17.54 -9.61 -11.97
CA ILE A 21 18.78 -8.82 -12.08
C ILE A 21 18.96 -7.81 -10.94
N LEU A 22 17.93 -7.51 -10.19
CA LEU A 22 17.96 -6.48 -9.15
C LEU A 22 18.24 -7.06 -7.75
N SER A 23 18.87 -6.26 -6.89
CA SER A 23 19.01 -6.60 -5.48
C SER A 23 17.67 -6.55 -4.73
N GLN A 24 17.54 -7.28 -3.64
CA GLN A 24 16.36 -7.22 -2.76
C GLN A 24 16.07 -5.79 -2.25
N LYS A 25 17.11 -4.99 -2.07
CA LYS A 25 16.99 -3.58 -1.66
C LYS A 25 16.31 -2.76 -2.75
N ASP A 26 16.65 -3.01 -4.01
CA ASP A 26 16.06 -2.32 -5.15
C ASP A 26 14.61 -2.78 -5.40
N HIS A 27 14.29 -4.07 -5.19
CA HIS A 27 12.89 -4.55 -5.22
C HIS A 27 11.98 -3.74 -4.28
N LYS A 28 12.41 -3.55 -3.03
CA LYS A 28 11.68 -2.75 -2.04
C LYS A 28 11.62 -1.27 -2.42
N LYS A 29 12.73 -0.70 -2.89
CA LYS A 29 12.84 0.70 -3.30
C LYS A 29 11.89 1.04 -4.46
N HIS A 30 11.77 0.14 -5.44
CA HIS A 30 10.91 0.31 -6.61
C HIS A 30 9.50 -0.29 -6.42
N ARG A 31 9.22 -0.88 -5.26
CA ARG A 31 7.91 -1.47 -4.90
C ARG A 31 7.40 -2.49 -5.92
N LEU A 32 8.31 -3.31 -6.47
CA LEU A 32 7.97 -4.25 -7.55
C LEU A 32 6.89 -5.25 -7.13
N ASP A 33 6.90 -5.71 -5.87
CA ASP A 33 5.87 -6.61 -5.35
C ASP A 33 4.50 -5.94 -5.28
N LEU A 34 4.46 -4.66 -4.90
CA LEU A 34 3.23 -3.88 -4.90
C LEU A 34 2.71 -3.69 -6.33
N LEU A 35 3.60 -3.41 -7.29
CA LEU A 35 3.23 -3.25 -8.70
C LEU A 35 2.55 -4.50 -9.24
N ILE A 36 3.10 -5.70 -8.98
CA ILE A 36 2.49 -6.98 -9.38
C ILE A 36 1.12 -7.18 -8.73
N ARG A 37 1.00 -6.91 -7.41
CA ARG A 37 -0.29 -7.04 -6.71
C ARG A 37 -1.33 -6.07 -7.24
N VAL A 38 -0.95 -4.82 -7.51
CA VAL A 38 -1.83 -3.80 -8.11
C VAL A 38 -2.26 -4.24 -9.52
N ALA A 39 -1.34 -4.71 -10.36
CA ALA A 39 -1.65 -5.20 -11.70
C ALA A 39 -2.67 -6.35 -11.66
N LYS A 40 -2.52 -7.30 -10.73
CA LYS A 40 -3.49 -8.39 -10.53
C LYS A 40 -4.90 -7.88 -10.23
N ARG A 41 -5.02 -6.86 -9.38
CA ARG A 41 -6.33 -6.29 -9.01
C ARG A 41 -6.93 -5.47 -10.15
N VAL A 42 -6.11 -4.69 -10.83
CA VAL A 42 -6.51 -3.92 -12.00
C VAL A 42 -7.02 -4.86 -13.11
N ALA A 43 -6.32 -5.97 -13.41
CA ALA A 43 -6.77 -6.98 -14.36
C ALA A 43 -8.15 -7.56 -13.98
N GLY A 44 -8.36 -7.88 -12.69
CA GLY A 44 -9.62 -8.42 -12.22
C GLY A 44 -10.80 -7.46 -12.30
N PHE A 45 -10.57 -6.14 -12.16
CA PHE A 45 -11.63 -5.13 -12.21
C PHE A 45 -11.78 -4.45 -13.58
N SER A 46 -10.82 -4.56 -14.48
CA SER A 46 -10.86 -3.89 -15.80
C SER A 46 -12.08 -4.24 -16.66
N PRO A 47 -12.69 -5.46 -16.60
CA PRO A 47 -13.90 -5.73 -17.37
C PRO A 47 -15.13 -4.93 -16.95
N THR A 48 -15.16 -4.45 -15.70
CA THR A 48 -16.31 -3.75 -15.10
C THR A 48 -16.02 -2.31 -14.68
N CYS A 49 -14.76 -1.87 -14.78
CA CYS A 49 -14.32 -0.54 -14.33
C CYS A 49 -13.44 0.12 -15.39
N GLY A 50 -13.94 1.17 -16.05
CA GLY A 50 -13.20 1.89 -17.09
C GLY A 50 -11.91 2.55 -16.58
N GLU A 51 -11.88 2.99 -15.31
CA GLU A 51 -10.66 3.57 -14.72
C GLU A 51 -9.59 2.50 -14.47
N CYS A 52 -9.99 1.27 -14.10
CA CYS A 52 -9.06 0.15 -14.06
C CYS A 52 -8.56 -0.23 -15.47
N GLN A 53 -9.40 -0.15 -16.49
CA GLN A 53 -9.00 -0.37 -17.88
C GLN A 53 -7.94 0.65 -18.33
N ASN A 54 -8.14 1.94 -18.03
CA ASN A 54 -7.15 2.99 -18.30
C ASN A 54 -5.85 2.75 -17.53
N SER A 55 -5.96 2.30 -16.27
CA SER A 55 -4.80 1.99 -15.42
C SER A 55 -3.94 0.84 -15.95
N GLN A 56 -4.46 -0.06 -16.80
CA GLN A 56 -3.65 -1.07 -17.49
C GLN A 56 -2.59 -0.41 -18.38
N GLY A 57 -2.98 0.62 -19.15
CA GLY A 57 -2.05 1.40 -19.96
C GLY A 57 -0.96 2.09 -19.13
N GLU A 58 -1.36 2.72 -18.01
CA GLU A 58 -0.42 3.36 -17.08
C GLU A 58 0.57 2.36 -16.48
N ILE A 59 0.10 1.19 -16.02
CA ILE A 59 0.96 0.13 -15.50
C ILE A 59 1.92 -0.39 -16.56
N THR A 60 1.46 -0.57 -17.79
CA THR A 60 2.32 -1.00 -18.90
C THR A 60 3.45 -0.01 -19.15
N MET A 61 3.17 1.30 -19.11
CA MET A 61 4.21 2.34 -19.20
C MET A 61 5.17 2.26 -18.01
N LEU A 62 4.65 2.12 -16.78
CA LEU A 62 5.48 2.00 -15.59
C LEU A 62 6.45 0.80 -15.66
N VAL A 63 6.00 -0.31 -16.22
CA VAL A 63 6.83 -1.53 -16.38
C VAL A 63 7.89 -1.34 -17.48
N LYS A 64 7.53 -0.74 -18.61
CA LYS A 64 8.51 -0.43 -19.68
C LYS A 64 9.60 0.53 -19.21
N ASP A 65 9.24 1.50 -18.37
CA ASP A 65 10.18 2.48 -17.81
C ASP A 65 11.06 1.93 -16.69
N LEU A 66 10.84 0.71 -16.20
CA LEU A 66 11.63 0.13 -15.10
C LEU A 66 13.13 0.09 -15.42
N SER A 67 13.52 -0.29 -16.63
CA SER A 67 14.92 -0.33 -17.05
C SER A 67 15.60 1.04 -16.95
N PHE A 68 14.86 2.08 -17.30
CA PHE A 68 15.33 3.45 -17.26
C PHE A 68 15.36 4.02 -15.81
N LEU A 69 14.40 3.63 -14.97
CA LEU A 69 14.29 4.08 -13.58
C LEU A 69 15.46 3.64 -12.70
N LEU A 70 16.13 2.55 -13.05
CA LEU A 70 17.30 2.05 -12.33
C LEU A 70 18.45 3.05 -12.32
N HIS A 71 18.60 3.81 -13.41
CA HIS A 71 19.66 4.79 -13.62
C HIS A 71 19.14 6.24 -13.58
N SER A 72 17.87 6.46 -13.23
CA SER A 72 17.21 7.77 -13.35
C SER A 72 17.31 8.66 -12.11
N PRO A 73 17.24 9.99 -12.31
CA PRO A 73 17.18 11.00 -11.23
C PRO A 73 15.99 10.74 -10.28
N LYS A 74 16.12 11.25 -9.04
CA LYS A 74 15.09 11.11 -7.98
C LYS A 74 13.70 11.57 -8.41
N GLU A 75 13.60 12.56 -9.31
CA GLU A 75 12.32 13.11 -9.78
C GLU A 75 11.50 12.13 -10.60
N LYS A 76 12.12 11.40 -11.53
CA LYS A 76 11.42 10.37 -12.33
C LYS A 76 10.90 9.24 -11.47
N ARG A 77 11.67 8.85 -10.44
CA ARG A 77 11.22 7.86 -9.45
C ARG A 77 10.02 8.36 -8.63
N LYS A 78 9.97 9.65 -8.32
CA LYS A 78 8.81 10.25 -7.65
C LYS A 78 7.57 10.24 -8.54
N SER A 79 7.70 10.54 -9.84
CA SER A 79 6.59 10.48 -10.79
C SER A 79 6.03 9.06 -10.92
N HIS A 80 6.88 8.06 -11.05
CA HIS A 80 6.51 6.64 -11.06
C HIS A 80 5.74 6.25 -9.79
N ALA A 81 6.28 6.61 -8.62
CA ALA A 81 5.63 6.34 -7.34
C ALA A 81 4.29 7.08 -7.19
N LYS A 82 4.15 8.28 -7.80
CA LYS A 82 2.91 9.06 -7.80
C LYS A 82 1.82 8.37 -8.61
N ILE A 83 2.12 7.89 -9.81
CA ILE A 83 1.17 7.15 -10.65
C ILE A 83 0.68 5.90 -9.92
N LEU A 84 1.61 5.08 -9.42
CA LEU A 84 1.24 3.88 -8.65
C LEU A 84 0.36 4.21 -7.44
N LYS A 85 0.65 5.32 -6.73
CA LYS A 85 -0.16 5.80 -5.60
C LYS A 85 -1.58 6.19 -6.04
N ILE A 86 -1.76 6.80 -7.20
CA ILE A 86 -3.08 7.18 -7.75
C ILE A 86 -3.90 5.91 -8.02
N ILE A 87 -3.31 4.91 -8.69
CA ILE A 87 -3.98 3.63 -8.98
C ILE A 87 -4.37 2.93 -7.67
N VAL A 88 -3.45 2.85 -6.69
CA VAL A 88 -3.75 2.27 -5.37
C VAL A 88 -4.90 3.00 -4.69
N LYS A 89 -4.92 4.35 -4.75
CA LYS A 89 -6.00 5.15 -4.16
C LYS A 89 -7.35 4.88 -4.83
N HIS A 90 -7.38 4.71 -6.15
CA HIS A 90 -8.58 4.30 -6.87
C HIS A 90 -9.08 2.94 -6.38
N LEU A 91 -8.20 1.93 -6.33
CA LEU A 91 -8.53 0.58 -5.85
C LEU A 91 -9.07 0.59 -4.41
N GLN A 92 -8.48 1.41 -3.54
CA GLN A 92 -8.94 1.57 -2.15
C GLN A 92 -10.33 2.19 -2.08
N LYS A 93 -10.55 3.27 -2.83
CA LYS A 93 -11.79 4.07 -2.75
C LYS A 93 -12.97 3.36 -3.42
N HIS A 94 -12.78 2.83 -4.61
CA HIS A 94 -13.86 2.28 -5.45
C HIS A 94 -14.04 0.77 -5.30
N HIS A 95 -12.95 0.04 -5.02
CA HIS A 95 -12.99 -1.42 -4.87
C HIS A 95 -12.77 -1.89 -3.43
N LYS A 96 -12.72 -0.95 -2.45
CA LYS A 96 -12.60 -1.22 -1.00
C LYS A 96 -11.41 -2.12 -0.64
N LEU A 97 -10.33 -2.04 -1.43
CA LEU A 97 -9.10 -2.75 -1.14
C LEU A 97 -8.27 -1.99 -0.10
N VAL A 98 -7.40 -2.69 0.60
CA VAL A 98 -6.47 -2.12 1.58
C VAL A 98 -5.05 -2.55 1.24
N THR A 99 -4.07 -1.69 1.47
CA THR A 99 -2.66 -2.09 1.38
C THR A 99 -2.25 -2.89 2.61
N GLU A 100 -1.34 -3.83 2.42
CA GLU A 100 -0.85 -4.69 3.50
C GLU A 100 -0.33 -3.87 4.68
N GLY A 101 -0.82 -4.15 5.88
CA GLY A 101 -0.44 -3.45 7.12
C GLY A 101 -1.01 -2.03 7.28
N GLN A 102 -1.87 -1.59 6.39
CA GLN A 102 -2.46 -0.24 6.43
C GLN A 102 -3.29 -0.03 7.70
N ASN A 103 -4.16 -0.97 8.04
CA ASN A 103 -5.00 -0.85 9.22
C ASN A 103 -4.18 -0.90 10.51
N LYS A 104 -3.11 -1.71 10.55
CA LYS A 104 -2.16 -1.72 11.67
C LYS A 104 -1.52 -0.34 11.87
N THR A 105 -1.00 0.25 10.79
CA THR A 105 -0.35 1.57 10.85
C THR A 105 -1.35 2.65 11.27
N MET A 106 -2.55 2.63 10.72
CA MET A 106 -3.62 3.57 11.07
C MET A 106 -4.07 3.39 12.54
N GLY A 107 -4.20 2.14 12.99
CA GLY A 107 -4.53 1.84 14.39
C GLY A 107 -3.47 2.33 15.36
N MET A 108 -2.18 2.15 15.04
CA MET A 108 -1.08 2.70 15.85
C MET A 108 -1.12 4.22 15.92
N THR A 109 -1.34 4.90 14.80
CA THR A 109 -1.39 6.37 14.74
C THR A 109 -2.56 6.92 15.55
N LEU A 110 -3.74 6.32 15.41
CA LEU A 110 -4.92 6.69 16.22
C LEU A 110 -4.69 6.39 17.69
N GLY A 111 -4.04 5.25 18.01
CA GLY A 111 -3.72 4.86 19.37
C GLY A 111 -2.78 5.86 20.07
N VAL A 112 -1.76 6.38 19.34
CA VAL A 112 -0.90 7.46 19.85
C VAL A 112 -1.72 8.72 20.16
N GLY A 113 -2.61 9.15 19.24
CA GLY A 113 -3.41 10.35 19.42
C GLY A 113 -4.36 10.24 20.62
N ILE A 114 -5.10 9.14 20.71
CA ILE A 114 -6.03 8.88 21.82
C ILE A 114 -5.24 8.73 23.15
N GLY A 115 -4.16 7.95 23.14
CA GLY A 115 -3.34 7.73 24.32
C GLY A 115 -2.73 9.02 24.88
N ALA A 116 -2.24 9.90 23.99
CA ALA A 116 -1.72 11.20 24.38
C ALA A 116 -2.82 12.10 24.99
N GLY A 117 -4.01 12.14 24.36
CA GLY A 117 -5.14 12.92 24.85
C GLY A 117 -5.64 12.46 26.23
N VAL A 118 -5.80 11.13 26.40
CA VAL A 118 -6.21 10.54 27.69
C VAL A 118 -5.12 10.75 28.74
N GLY A 119 -3.84 10.55 28.39
CA GLY A 119 -2.71 10.75 29.30
C GLY A 119 -2.59 12.20 29.78
N ALA A 120 -2.76 13.18 28.88
CA ALA A 120 -2.75 14.59 29.25
C ALA A 120 -3.94 14.95 30.17
N GLY A 121 -5.15 14.47 29.87
CA GLY A 121 -6.33 14.69 30.72
C GLY A 121 -6.19 14.07 32.10
N ALA A 122 -5.70 12.83 32.18
CA ALA A 122 -5.46 12.16 33.46
C ALA A 122 -4.38 12.86 34.30
N SER A 123 -3.26 13.29 33.65
CA SER A 123 -2.21 14.03 34.34
C SER A 123 -2.73 15.35 34.93
N ALA A 124 -3.56 16.08 34.19
CA ALA A 124 -4.16 17.33 34.67
C ALA A 124 -5.15 17.11 35.83
N ALA A 125 -5.87 15.98 35.82
CA ALA A 125 -6.86 15.67 36.85
C ALA A 125 -6.24 15.14 38.17
N PHE A 126 -5.15 14.35 38.07
CA PHE A 126 -4.59 13.60 39.19
C PHE A 126 -3.17 14.03 39.59
N ASP A 127 -2.67 15.12 39.05
CA ASP A 127 -1.32 15.65 39.32
C ASP A 127 -0.20 14.60 39.20
N THR A 128 -0.36 13.70 38.24
CA THR A 128 0.53 12.54 38.04
C THR A 128 0.93 12.41 36.55
N SER A 129 2.17 12.06 36.29
CA SER A 129 2.69 11.97 34.89
C SER A 129 2.33 10.65 34.21
N TYR A 130 1.08 10.48 33.81
CA TYR A 130 0.58 9.29 33.10
C TYR A 130 0.75 9.33 31.56
N ASN A 131 1.24 10.43 31.01
CA ASN A 131 1.32 10.63 29.55
C ASN A 131 2.05 9.51 28.82
N GLY A 132 3.18 9.05 29.33
CA GLY A 132 3.98 8.00 28.69
C GLY A 132 3.29 6.65 28.65
N LEU A 133 2.69 6.23 29.77
CA LEU A 133 1.99 4.96 29.88
C LEU A 133 0.74 4.93 29.01
N ALA A 134 -0.05 6.01 29.00
CA ALA A 134 -1.25 6.12 28.19
C ALA A 134 -0.95 6.04 26.68
N VAL A 135 0.11 6.68 26.21
CA VAL A 135 0.56 6.59 24.82
C VAL A 135 0.98 5.16 24.48
N ILE A 136 1.76 4.49 25.34
CA ILE A 136 2.20 3.11 25.12
C ILE A 136 0.99 2.18 25.03
N LEU A 137 0.07 2.26 25.96
CA LEU A 137 -1.15 1.46 25.95
C LEU A 137 -2.01 1.75 24.70
N GLY A 138 -2.14 3.01 24.30
CA GLY A 138 -2.84 3.40 23.07
C GLY A 138 -2.21 2.75 21.82
N ILE A 139 -0.89 2.72 21.71
CA ILE A 139 -0.18 2.05 20.61
C ILE A 139 -0.48 0.56 20.60
N PHE A 140 -0.41 -0.12 21.76
CA PHE A 140 -0.68 -1.56 21.83
C PHE A 140 -2.12 -1.89 21.42
N VAL A 141 -3.10 -1.22 22.00
CA VAL A 141 -4.52 -1.42 21.68
C VAL A 141 -4.79 -1.11 20.21
N GLY A 142 -4.35 0.06 19.71
CA GLY A 142 -4.53 0.46 18.32
C GLY A 142 -3.87 -0.51 17.34
N SER A 143 -2.66 -1.01 17.67
CA SER A 143 -1.98 -1.99 16.82
C SER A 143 -2.69 -3.36 16.81
N ALA A 144 -3.26 -3.78 17.95
CA ALA A 144 -3.99 -5.05 18.04
C ALA A 144 -5.28 -4.99 17.20
N ILE A 145 -6.06 -3.92 17.32
CA ILE A 145 -7.25 -3.68 16.51
C ILE A 145 -6.88 -3.62 15.02
N GLY A 146 -5.85 -2.85 14.68
CA GLY A 146 -5.39 -2.73 13.29
C GLY A 146 -4.94 -4.05 12.67
N ARG A 147 -4.24 -4.92 13.43
CA ARG A 147 -3.88 -6.27 12.99
C ARG A 147 -5.11 -7.17 12.76
N ALA A 148 -6.11 -7.08 13.63
CA ALA A 148 -7.35 -7.83 13.47
C ALA A 148 -8.09 -7.42 12.18
N LEU A 149 -8.14 -6.12 11.89
CA LEU A 149 -8.72 -5.58 10.65
C LEU A 149 -7.91 -5.99 9.40
N ASP A 150 -6.58 -5.98 9.47
CA ASP A 150 -5.73 -6.46 8.38
C ASP A 150 -5.92 -7.97 8.15
N ALA A 151 -6.04 -8.77 9.21
CA ALA A 151 -6.32 -10.19 9.11
C ALA A 151 -7.69 -10.47 8.49
N LYS A 152 -8.71 -9.68 8.85
CA LYS A 152 -10.04 -9.75 8.24
C LYS A 152 -9.96 -9.41 6.74
N ALA A 153 -9.34 -8.31 6.38
CA ALA A 153 -9.16 -7.91 4.98
C ALA A 153 -8.42 -8.98 4.15
N LYS A 154 -7.42 -9.65 4.77
CA LYS A 154 -6.69 -10.75 4.14
C LYS A 154 -7.59 -11.96 3.89
N ARG A 155 -8.43 -12.36 4.86
CA ARG A 155 -9.40 -13.46 4.70
C ARG A 155 -10.42 -13.16 3.61
N GLU A 156 -10.85 -11.92 3.51
CA GLU A 156 -11.79 -11.45 2.48
C GLU A 156 -11.12 -11.22 1.11
N GLY A 157 -9.84 -11.48 0.98
CA GLY A 157 -9.09 -11.28 -0.26
C GLY A 157 -8.97 -9.83 -0.71
N ARG A 158 -9.15 -8.84 0.19
CA ARG A 158 -9.16 -7.39 -0.10
C ARG A 158 -7.81 -6.70 0.07
N VAL A 159 -6.73 -7.46 0.19
CA VAL A 159 -5.37 -6.90 0.36
C VAL A 159 -4.66 -6.76 -0.99
N ILE A 160 -3.95 -5.62 -1.18
CA ILE A 160 -3.02 -5.32 -2.27
C ILE A 160 -1.60 -5.07 -1.73
#